data_e546fbd14ca5f92135d775e575193c5d
#
_entry.id   e546fbd14ca5f92135d775e575193c5d
#
_cell.length_a   1.000
_cell.length_b   1.000
_cell.length_c   1.000
_cell.angle_alpha   90.00
_cell.angle_beta   90.00
_cell.angle_gamma   90.00
#
_symmetry.space_group_name_H-M   'P 1'
#
loop_
_entity.id
_entity.type
_entity.pdbx_description
1 polymer ?
#
loop_
_entity_poly.entity_id
_entity_poly.type
_entity_poly.pdbx_seq_one_letter_code
_entity_poly.pdbx_strand_id
1 'polypeptide(L)'
;MTIIYCLNIFKSSEVEGEIMNDLVNKYLRKIKEDGLSKTWDNILIDSLYGTKEYNVENFGELYEIGLEYTNKITKKELGKYYTPEDVASLLSNWLLPLEGENICDVGCGTGNLILNYLSKLKYDDAKKLISEGHVYLYDIDSLALKICKYSIAIKYGADLLDKINDIKCDFLNKKIKLPNNSKVISNPPYYKITEMKSTWKLTDVIKNSKELYSSFMEKIITQSVSSVIITPYSFIGCDKFYLLRRLMNDYNGFIVSFDNVPGNIFNGRKHGIFNSNSTNSVIAAITVTENKTDK
;
A
#
# COMPACT_ATOMS: atom_id res chain seq x y z
N MET A 1 3.17 -28.16 2.73
CA MET A 1 2.20 -27.94 3.82
C MET A 1 1.77 -26.48 3.97
N THR A 2 2.46 -25.52 3.39
CA THR A 2 2.20 -24.06 3.47
C THR A 2 1.13 -23.58 2.48
N ILE A 3 0.93 -24.26 1.38
CA ILE A 3 -0.07 -23.91 0.33
C ILE A 3 -1.52 -24.03 0.82
N ILE A 4 -1.78 -24.92 1.78
CA ILE A 4 -3.13 -25.14 2.32
C ILE A 4 -3.62 -23.97 3.20
N TYR A 5 -2.73 -23.15 3.73
CA TYR A 5 -3.10 -22.02 4.60
C TYR A 5 -3.61 -20.79 3.83
N CYS A 6 -3.14 -20.55 2.59
CA CYS A 6 -3.65 -19.45 1.76
C CYS A 6 -5.07 -19.73 1.24
N LEU A 7 -5.43 -20.99 1.05
CA LEU A 7 -6.72 -21.42 0.50
C LEU A 7 -7.90 -21.31 1.48
N ASN A 8 -7.66 -21.12 2.77
CA ASN A 8 -8.73 -20.98 3.77
C ASN A 8 -9.27 -19.55 3.93
N ILE A 9 -8.79 -18.59 3.15
CA ILE A 9 -9.24 -17.18 3.17
C ILE A 9 -10.54 -17.01 2.37
N PHE A 10 -10.82 -17.90 1.42
CA PHE A 10 -11.96 -17.83 0.50
C PHE A 10 -13.13 -18.74 0.92
N LYS A 11 -13.81 -18.44 2.00
CA LYS A 11 -15.09 -19.09 2.31
C LYS A 11 -16.26 -18.12 2.07
N SER A 12 -16.61 -17.88 0.81
CA SER A 12 -17.93 -17.32 0.48
C SER A 12 -18.91 -18.38 -0.07
N SER A 13 -18.46 -19.37 -0.82
CA SER A 13 -19.20 -20.59 -1.16
C SER A 13 -18.24 -21.71 -1.55
N GLU A 14 -18.68 -22.99 -1.50
CA GLU A 14 -17.85 -24.13 -1.95
C GLU A 14 -17.46 -24.00 -3.43
N VAL A 15 -18.36 -23.51 -4.27
CA VAL A 15 -18.16 -23.33 -5.72
C VAL A 15 -17.14 -22.22 -6.02
N GLU A 16 -17.19 -21.09 -5.32
CA GLU A 16 -16.20 -20.00 -5.49
C GLU A 16 -14.81 -20.46 -5.00
N GLY A 17 -14.77 -21.28 -3.95
CA GLY A 17 -13.53 -21.88 -3.45
C GLY A 17 -12.86 -22.82 -4.46
N GLU A 18 -13.63 -23.64 -5.18
CA GLU A 18 -13.10 -24.54 -6.21
C GLU A 18 -12.58 -23.78 -7.44
N ILE A 19 -13.30 -22.77 -7.92
CA ILE A 19 -12.90 -21.92 -9.05
C ILE A 19 -11.61 -21.17 -8.71
N MET A 20 -11.51 -20.61 -7.52
CA MET A 20 -10.32 -19.90 -7.08
C MET A 20 -9.11 -20.84 -6.94
N ASN A 21 -9.31 -22.06 -6.45
CA ASN A 21 -8.25 -23.06 -6.37
C ASN A 21 -7.70 -23.44 -7.76
N ASP A 22 -8.55 -23.57 -8.76
CA ASP A 22 -8.11 -23.88 -10.13
C ASP A 22 -7.34 -22.70 -10.73
N LEU A 23 -7.81 -21.46 -10.53
CA LEU A 23 -7.13 -20.24 -10.98
C LEU A 23 -5.73 -20.11 -10.36
N VAL A 24 -5.60 -20.31 -9.05
CA VAL A 24 -4.31 -20.28 -8.34
C VAL A 24 -3.38 -21.38 -8.85
N ASN A 25 -3.88 -22.60 -9.02
CA ASN A 25 -3.06 -23.72 -9.54
C ASN A 25 -2.58 -23.45 -10.98
N LYS A 26 -3.40 -22.87 -11.83
CA LYS A 26 -3.03 -22.45 -13.19
C LYS A 26 -1.97 -21.36 -13.15
N TYR A 27 -2.15 -20.36 -12.29
CA TYR A 27 -1.19 -19.28 -12.08
C TYR A 27 0.17 -19.80 -11.62
N LEU A 28 0.21 -20.69 -10.62
CA LEU A 28 1.45 -21.27 -10.11
C LEU A 28 2.16 -22.15 -11.15
N ARG A 29 1.43 -22.86 -12.02
CA ARG A 29 2.02 -23.56 -13.16
C ARG A 29 2.70 -22.60 -14.13
N LYS A 30 2.04 -21.50 -14.48
CA LYS A 30 2.64 -20.44 -15.33
C LYS A 30 3.91 -19.86 -14.72
N ILE A 31 3.92 -19.61 -13.41
CA ILE A 31 5.13 -19.13 -12.70
C ILE A 31 6.26 -20.15 -12.78
N LYS A 32 5.95 -21.44 -12.64
CA LYS A 32 6.96 -22.50 -12.72
C LYS A 32 7.59 -22.59 -14.12
N GLU A 33 6.81 -22.33 -15.16
CA GLU A 33 7.25 -22.42 -16.57
C GLU A 33 7.99 -21.16 -17.00
N ASP A 34 7.45 -20.00 -16.71
CA ASP A 34 7.88 -18.70 -17.26
C ASP A 34 8.60 -17.79 -16.26
N GLY A 35 8.48 -18.06 -14.95
CA GLY A 35 8.92 -17.18 -13.89
C GLY A 35 7.90 -16.10 -13.55
N LEU A 36 8.02 -15.53 -12.35
CA LEU A 36 7.03 -14.59 -11.79
C LEU A 36 6.84 -13.34 -12.68
N SER A 37 7.93 -12.70 -13.09
CA SER A 37 7.85 -11.44 -13.83
C SER A 37 7.17 -11.62 -15.19
N LYS A 38 7.59 -12.63 -15.97
CA LYS A 38 7.02 -12.88 -17.28
C LYS A 38 5.56 -13.33 -17.22
N THR A 39 5.19 -14.11 -16.19
CA THR A 39 3.80 -14.50 -15.94
C THR A 39 2.94 -13.25 -15.72
N TRP A 40 3.40 -12.30 -14.91
CA TRP A 40 2.69 -11.04 -14.69
C TRP A 40 2.64 -10.16 -15.94
N ASP A 41 3.73 -10.09 -16.71
CA ASP A 41 3.72 -9.34 -17.99
C ASP A 41 2.60 -9.81 -18.92
N ASN A 42 2.43 -11.12 -19.05
CA ASN A 42 1.36 -11.71 -19.84
C ASN A 42 -0.03 -11.41 -19.24
N ILE A 43 -0.23 -11.64 -17.93
CA ILE A 43 -1.51 -11.37 -17.26
C ILE A 43 -1.94 -9.91 -17.44
N LEU A 44 -1.02 -8.97 -17.26
CA LEU A 44 -1.32 -7.53 -17.34
C LEU A 44 -1.68 -7.11 -18.76
N ILE A 45 -0.95 -7.58 -19.77
CA ILE A 45 -1.22 -7.29 -21.17
C ILE A 45 -2.56 -7.91 -21.58
N ASP A 46 -2.78 -9.18 -21.28
CA ASP A 46 -4.02 -9.88 -21.58
C ASP A 46 -5.22 -9.19 -20.94
N SER A 47 -5.12 -8.81 -19.65
CA SER A 47 -6.19 -8.12 -18.93
C SER A 47 -6.45 -6.71 -19.46
N LEU A 48 -5.42 -5.99 -19.91
CA LEU A 48 -5.55 -4.65 -20.46
C LEU A 48 -6.29 -4.65 -21.81
N TYR A 49 -6.09 -5.68 -22.63
CA TYR A 49 -6.68 -5.79 -23.97
C TYR A 49 -7.89 -6.72 -24.04
N GLY A 50 -8.44 -7.17 -22.93
CA GLY A 50 -9.78 -7.74 -22.88
C GLY A 50 -9.92 -9.22 -22.59
N THR A 51 -8.87 -9.94 -22.24
CA THR A 51 -9.02 -11.28 -21.69
C THR A 51 -9.32 -11.19 -20.19
N LYS A 52 -10.51 -11.63 -19.80
CA LYS A 52 -10.98 -11.54 -18.39
C LYS A 52 -10.65 -12.79 -17.58
N GLU A 53 -9.51 -13.42 -17.80
CA GLU A 53 -9.13 -14.62 -17.05
C GLU A 53 -8.85 -14.31 -15.59
N TYR A 54 -8.25 -13.14 -15.32
CA TYR A 54 -7.90 -12.68 -13.95
C TYR A 54 -8.63 -11.37 -13.64
N ASN A 55 -9.26 -11.31 -12.46
CA ASN A 55 -9.87 -10.08 -11.97
C ASN A 55 -8.82 -9.19 -11.30
N VAL A 56 -8.83 -7.90 -11.65
CA VAL A 56 -7.95 -6.87 -11.06
C VAL A 56 -8.03 -6.85 -9.54
N GLU A 57 -9.20 -7.08 -8.97
CA GLU A 57 -9.41 -7.13 -7.51
C GLU A 57 -8.57 -8.21 -6.82
N ASN A 58 -8.22 -9.28 -7.53
CA ASN A 58 -7.40 -10.38 -7.02
C ASN A 58 -5.90 -10.22 -7.29
N PHE A 59 -5.47 -9.19 -8.03
CA PHE A 59 -4.07 -9.03 -8.42
C PHE A 59 -3.12 -8.91 -7.22
N GLY A 60 -3.51 -8.18 -6.19
CA GLY A 60 -2.70 -8.03 -4.98
C GLY A 60 -2.45 -9.37 -4.30
N GLU A 61 -3.49 -10.16 -4.16
CA GLU A 61 -3.42 -11.46 -3.50
C GLU A 61 -2.65 -12.49 -4.32
N LEU A 62 -2.92 -12.56 -5.64
CA LEU A 62 -2.16 -13.42 -6.55
C LEU A 62 -0.67 -13.06 -6.56
N TYR A 63 -0.35 -11.77 -6.52
CA TYR A 63 1.04 -11.33 -6.43
C TYR A 63 1.73 -11.82 -5.16
N GLU A 64 1.07 -11.73 -4.02
CA GLU A 64 1.60 -12.25 -2.75
C GLU A 64 1.80 -13.77 -2.79
N ILE A 65 0.83 -14.52 -3.32
CA ILE A 65 0.94 -15.97 -3.51
C ILE A 65 2.14 -16.31 -4.41
N GLY A 66 2.34 -15.57 -5.50
CA GLY A 66 3.47 -15.75 -6.39
C GLY A 66 4.83 -15.44 -5.74
N LEU A 67 4.90 -14.40 -4.91
CA LEU A 67 6.10 -14.09 -4.14
C LEU A 67 6.43 -15.18 -3.12
N GLU A 68 5.45 -15.69 -2.39
CA GLU A 68 5.65 -16.80 -1.45
C GLU A 68 6.10 -18.07 -2.15
N TYR A 69 5.57 -18.34 -3.34
CA TYR A 69 5.96 -19.51 -4.14
C TYR A 69 7.40 -19.42 -4.68
N THR A 70 7.83 -18.23 -5.13
CA THR A 70 9.13 -18.04 -5.77
C THR A 70 10.25 -17.71 -4.81
N ASN A 71 9.95 -16.98 -3.73
CA ASN A 71 10.91 -16.55 -2.74
C ASN A 71 10.70 -17.35 -1.45
N LYS A 72 11.73 -18.04 -0.98
CA LYS A 72 11.75 -18.64 0.36
C LYS A 72 11.78 -17.60 1.49
N ILE A 73 11.68 -16.33 1.16
CA ILE A 73 11.70 -15.19 2.08
C ILE A 73 10.27 -14.92 2.54
N THR A 74 10.06 -14.92 3.84
CA THR A 74 8.71 -14.69 4.42
C THR A 74 8.31 -13.21 4.30
N LYS A 75 6.99 -12.93 4.22
CA LYS A 75 6.40 -11.56 4.25
C LYS A 75 6.99 -10.69 5.38
N LYS A 76 7.30 -11.32 6.51
CA LYS A 76 7.84 -10.68 7.71
C LYS A 76 9.22 -10.05 7.48
N GLU A 77 10.05 -10.68 6.64
CA GLU A 77 11.41 -10.20 6.34
C GLU A 77 11.41 -9.01 5.38
N LEU A 78 10.36 -8.85 4.57
CA LEU A 78 10.22 -7.72 3.65
C LEU A 78 9.49 -6.52 4.26
N GLY A 79 8.89 -6.67 5.47
CA GLY A 79 8.07 -5.63 6.09
C GLY A 79 6.87 -5.21 5.24
N LYS A 80 6.51 -6.01 4.23
CA LYS A 80 5.41 -5.75 3.30
C LYS A 80 4.12 -6.32 3.88
N TYR A 81 3.14 -5.47 4.07
CA TYR A 81 1.81 -5.84 4.55
C TYR A 81 0.77 -5.39 3.52
N TYR A 82 0.00 -6.35 3.05
CA TYR A 82 -1.18 -6.04 2.25
C TYR A 82 -2.19 -5.28 3.09
N THR A 83 -2.70 -4.18 2.59
CA THR A 83 -3.75 -3.40 3.27
C THR A 83 -5.11 -4.02 2.94
N PRO A 84 -5.88 -4.53 3.92
CA PRO A 84 -7.23 -5.04 3.69
C PRO A 84 -8.15 -3.98 3.10
N GLU A 85 -9.16 -4.41 2.34
CA GLU A 85 -10.07 -3.52 1.61
C GLU A 85 -10.84 -2.57 2.53
N ASP A 86 -11.33 -3.08 3.67
CA ASP A 86 -12.02 -2.29 4.69
C ASP A 86 -11.13 -1.18 5.26
N VAL A 87 -9.85 -1.48 5.50
CA VAL A 87 -8.86 -0.50 5.94
C VAL A 87 -8.56 0.50 4.83
N ALA A 88 -8.36 0.05 3.60
CA ALA A 88 -8.13 0.92 2.45
C ALA A 88 -9.32 1.87 2.23
N SER A 89 -10.56 1.37 2.40
CA SER A 89 -11.77 2.16 2.34
C SER A 89 -11.83 3.25 3.42
N LEU A 90 -11.43 2.92 4.64
CA LEU A 90 -11.38 3.87 5.75
C LEU A 90 -10.37 4.99 5.49
N LEU A 91 -9.13 4.64 5.10
CA LEU A 91 -8.10 5.62 4.78
C LEU A 91 -8.55 6.53 3.61
N SER A 92 -9.15 5.95 2.59
CA SER A 92 -9.65 6.69 1.42
C SER A 92 -10.74 7.68 1.82
N ASN A 93 -11.70 7.27 2.66
CA ASN A 93 -12.77 8.15 3.15
C ASN A 93 -12.23 9.35 3.95
N TRP A 94 -11.14 9.17 4.69
CA TRP A 94 -10.52 10.27 5.43
C TRP A 94 -9.67 11.18 4.55
N LEU A 95 -9.08 10.65 3.46
CA LEU A 95 -8.29 11.44 2.54
C LEU A 95 -9.14 12.26 1.55
N LEU A 96 -10.32 11.76 1.18
CA LEU A 96 -11.18 12.41 0.18
C LEU A 96 -11.46 13.89 0.44
N PRO A 97 -11.87 14.31 1.68
CA PRO A 97 -12.21 15.71 1.97
C PRO A 97 -10.98 16.61 2.12
N LEU A 98 -9.77 16.04 2.19
CA LEU A 98 -8.56 16.82 2.44
C LEU A 98 -8.07 17.52 1.17
N GLU A 99 -7.36 18.63 1.37
CA GLU A 99 -6.76 19.41 0.28
C GLU A 99 -5.62 18.66 -0.41
N GLY A 100 -5.39 19.01 -1.67
CA GLY A 100 -4.32 18.50 -2.51
C GLY A 100 -4.83 18.11 -3.89
N GLU A 101 -4.11 18.52 -4.91
CA GLU A 101 -4.41 18.27 -6.32
C GLU A 101 -3.84 16.93 -6.78
N ASN A 102 -2.58 16.66 -6.41
CA ASN A 102 -1.88 15.45 -6.78
C ASN A 102 -2.09 14.37 -5.72
N ILE A 103 -2.66 13.23 -6.11
CA ILE A 103 -2.78 12.06 -5.24
C ILE A 103 -1.54 11.19 -5.33
N CYS A 104 -0.91 10.92 -4.21
CA CYS A 104 0.29 10.10 -4.13
C CYS A 104 0.03 8.87 -3.25
N ASP A 105 0.33 7.69 -3.76
CA ASP A 105 0.40 6.45 -2.97
C ASP A 105 1.88 6.10 -2.75
N VAL A 106 2.32 6.21 -1.50
CA VAL A 106 3.73 6.03 -1.13
C VAL A 106 3.94 4.66 -0.48
N GLY A 107 4.72 3.82 -1.15
CA GLY A 107 4.80 2.40 -0.85
C GLY A 107 3.55 1.69 -1.36
N CYS A 108 3.18 1.99 -2.61
CA CYS A 108 1.88 1.60 -3.18
C CYS A 108 1.69 0.08 -3.32
N GLY A 109 2.78 -0.70 -3.37
CA GLY A 109 2.70 -2.12 -3.66
C GLY A 109 1.91 -2.38 -4.94
N THR A 110 0.94 -3.27 -4.88
CA THR A 110 0.03 -3.58 -6.00
C THR A 110 -1.17 -2.63 -6.12
N GLY A 111 -1.25 -1.56 -5.29
CA GLY A 111 -2.16 -0.45 -5.48
C GLY A 111 -3.48 -0.50 -4.72
N ASN A 112 -3.59 -1.30 -3.68
CA ASN A 112 -4.87 -1.44 -2.96
C ASN A 112 -5.41 -0.11 -2.39
N LEU A 113 -4.52 0.76 -1.90
CA LEU A 113 -4.91 2.07 -1.37
C LEU A 113 -5.38 3.00 -2.48
N ILE A 114 -4.58 3.19 -3.52
CA ILE A 114 -4.91 4.11 -4.62
C ILE A 114 -6.13 3.65 -5.41
N LEU A 115 -6.29 2.35 -5.67
CA LEU A 115 -7.44 1.79 -6.36
C LEU A 115 -8.73 2.02 -5.55
N ASN A 116 -8.66 1.85 -4.24
CA ASN A 116 -9.78 2.13 -3.36
C ASN A 116 -10.12 3.62 -3.34
N TYR A 117 -9.12 4.50 -3.22
CA TYR A 117 -9.32 5.95 -3.28
C TYR A 117 -9.99 6.37 -4.60
N LEU A 118 -9.48 5.94 -5.74
CA LEU A 118 -10.05 6.24 -7.05
C LEU A 118 -11.48 5.71 -7.19
N SER A 119 -11.80 4.55 -6.60
CA SER A 119 -13.15 3.98 -6.63
C SER A 119 -14.19 4.75 -5.82
N LYS A 120 -13.78 5.61 -4.90
CA LYS A 120 -14.69 6.49 -4.13
C LYS A 120 -15.07 7.74 -4.90
N LEU A 121 -14.32 8.11 -5.93
CA LEU A 121 -14.66 9.21 -6.83
C LEU A 121 -15.74 8.74 -7.83
N LYS A 122 -16.46 9.68 -8.43
CA LYS A 122 -17.24 9.37 -9.62
C LYS A 122 -16.28 8.92 -10.73
N TYR A 123 -16.73 8.00 -11.56
CA TYR A 123 -15.88 7.40 -12.62
C TYR A 123 -15.20 8.47 -13.50
N ASP A 124 -15.96 9.48 -13.94
CA ASP A 124 -15.42 10.54 -14.79
C ASP A 124 -14.43 11.44 -14.06
N ASP A 125 -14.63 11.70 -12.76
CA ASP A 125 -13.71 12.49 -11.92
C ASP A 125 -12.39 11.73 -11.71
N ALA A 126 -12.46 10.42 -11.45
CA ALA A 126 -11.28 9.57 -11.35
C ALA A 126 -10.52 9.52 -12.70
N LYS A 127 -11.24 9.35 -13.81
CA LYS A 127 -10.67 9.32 -15.14
C LYS A 127 -10.00 10.65 -15.51
N LYS A 128 -10.62 11.77 -15.16
CA LYS A 128 -10.06 13.11 -15.33
C LYS A 128 -8.77 13.28 -14.52
N LEU A 129 -8.77 12.93 -13.25
CA LEU A 129 -7.59 13.01 -12.37
C LEU A 129 -6.40 12.24 -12.94
N ILE A 130 -6.65 11.05 -13.49
CA ILE A 130 -5.62 10.22 -14.13
C ILE A 130 -5.14 10.87 -15.44
N SER A 131 -6.06 11.31 -16.31
CA SER A 131 -5.75 11.88 -17.62
C SER A 131 -4.95 13.18 -17.55
N GLU A 132 -5.14 13.96 -16.49
CA GLU A 132 -4.40 15.18 -16.19
C GLU A 132 -3.02 14.91 -15.54
N GLY A 133 -2.70 13.63 -15.24
CA GLY A 133 -1.40 13.23 -14.70
C GLY A 133 -1.24 13.47 -13.20
N HIS A 134 -2.34 13.56 -12.46
CA HIS A 134 -2.36 13.84 -11.02
C HIS A 134 -2.24 12.60 -10.13
N VAL A 135 -1.99 11.42 -10.69
CA VAL A 135 -1.80 10.17 -9.95
C VAL A 135 -0.32 9.78 -9.92
N TYR A 136 0.24 9.65 -8.72
CA TYR A 136 1.66 9.34 -8.47
C TYR A 136 1.80 8.10 -7.60
N LEU A 137 2.57 7.14 -8.08
CA LEU A 137 2.81 5.85 -7.43
C LEU A 137 4.30 5.73 -7.09
N TYR A 138 4.63 5.44 -5.85
CA TYR A 138 6.02 5.26 -5.41
C TYR A 138 6.19 3.88 -4.79
N ASP A 139 7.07 3.08 -5.35
CA ASP A 139 7.50 1.81 -4.72
C ASP A 139 8.94 1.44 -5.12
N ILE A 140 9.60 0.63 -4.31
CA ILE A 140 10.91 0.05 -4.63
C ILE A 140 10.78 -1.20 -5.48
N ASP A 141 9.64 -1.88 -5.39
CA ASP A 141 9.32 -3.10 -6.12
C ASP A 141 8.74 -2.78 -7.50
N SER A 142 9.55 -2.97 -8.52
CA SER A 142 9.16 -2.64 -9.90
C SER A 142 8.00 -3.46 -10.43
N LEU A 143 7.84 -4.72 -9.97
CA LEU A 143 6.75 -5.57 -10.45
C LEU A 143 5.44 -5.19 -9.76
N ALA A 144 5.46 -4.98 -8.45
CA ALA A 144 4.29 -4.48 -7.73
C ALA A 144 3.81 -3.13 -8.30
N LEU A 145 4.74 -2.19 -8.52
CA LEU A 145 4.46 -0.90 -9.13
C LEU A 145 3.83 -1.03 -10.53
N LYS A 146 4.34 -1.94 -11.36
CA LYS A 146 3.78 -2.24 -12.68
C LYS A 146 2.35 -2.79 -12.55
N ILE A 147 2.12 -3.74 -11.64
CA ILE A 147 0.79 -4.29 -11.38
C ILE A 147 -0.18 -3.17 -10.97
N CYS A 148 0.22 -2.29 -10.05
CA CYS A 148 -0.58 -1.15 -9.62
C CYS A 148 -0.98 -0.25 -10.80
N LYS A 149 -0.01 0.17 -11.60
CA LYS A 149 -0.21 1.03 -12.78
C LYS A 149 -1.19 0.40 -13.78
N TYR A 150 -0.99 -0.86 -14.12
CA TYR A 150 -1.86 -1.58 -15.05
C TYR A 150 -3.26 -1.79 -14.47
N SER A 151 -3.40 -2.07 -13.19
CA SER A 151 -4.70 -2.22 -12.53
C SER A 151 -5.55 -0.96 -12.66
N ILE A 152 -4.94 0.22 -12.53
CA ILE A 152 -5.62 1.50 -12.74
C ILE A 152 -6.03 1.63 -14.22
N ALA A 153 -5.13 1.36 -15.15
CA ALA A 153 -5.42 1.47 -16.59
C ALA A 153 -6.49 0.47 -17.06
N ILE A 154 -6.50 -0.76 -16.54
CA ILE A 154 -7.52 -1.77 -16.83
C ILE A 154 -8.90 -1.28 -16.38
N LYS A 155 -8.96 -0.62 -15.22
CA LYS A 155 -10.22 -0.16 -14.63
C LYS A 155 -10.76 1.12 -15.28
N TYR A 156 -9.89 2.06 -15.66
CA TYR A 156 -10.29 3.39 -16.11
C TYR A 156 -10.04 3.68 -17.58
N GLY A 157 -9.24 2.87 -18.26
CA GLY A 157 -8.96 2.96 -19.69
C GLY A 157 -7.49 2.72 -20.03
N ALA A 158 -7.23 1.87 -21.02
CA ALA A 158 -5.88 1.55 -21.47
C ALA A 158 -5.11 2.76 -22.01
N ASP A 159 -5.83 3.73 -22.58
CA ASP A 159 -5.33 5.01 -23.08
C ASP A 159 -4.71 5.90 -21.96
N LEU A 160 -5.03 5.61 -20.71
CA LEU A 160 -4.51 6.34 -19.54
C LEU A 160 -3.21 5.78 -18.98
N LEU A 161 -2.70 4.64 -19.51
CA LEU A 161 -1.53 3.98 -18.95
C LEU A 161 -0.32 4.93 -18.85
N ASP A 162 -0.07 5.73 -19.87
CA ASP A 162 1.08 6.66 -19.93
C ASP A 162 0.84 7.97 -19.15
N LYS A 163 -0.36 8.15 -18.59
CA LYS A 163 -0.72 9.31 -17.75
C LYS A 163 -0.49 9.08 -16.27
N ILE A 164 -0.24 7.84 -15.85
CA ILE A 164 0.01 7.46 -14.47
C ILE A 164 1.51 7.57 -14.20
N ASN A 165 1.87 8.39 -13.21
CA ASN A 165 3.27 8.60 -12.82
C ASN A 165 3.73 7.46 -11.90
N ASP A 166 4.42 6.48 -12.43
CA ASP A 166 4.99 5.36 -11.69
C ASP A 166 6.49 5.59 -11.43
N ILE A 167 6.87 5.78 -10.17
CA ILE A 167 8.21 6.13 -9.75
C ILE A 167 8.82 4.96 -8.97
N LYS A 168 9.65 4.16 -9.64
CA LYS A 168 10.46 3.15 -8.97
C LYS A 168 11.57 3.81 -8.18
N CYS A 169 11.48 3.77 -6.85
CA CYS A 169 12.47 4.43 -6.01
C CYS A 169 12.54 3.86 -4.59
N ASP A 170 13.68 4.06 -3.95
CA ASP A 170 13.77 4.09 -2.50
C ASP A 170 13.26 5.46 -2.04
N PHE A 171 12.05 5.49 -1.47
CA PHE A 171 11.38 6.76 -1.14
C PHE A 171 12.18 7.65 -0.19
N LEU A 172 13.01 7.08 0.70
CA LEU A 172 13.87 7.87 1.61
C LEU A 172 15.07 8.51 0.93
N ASN A 173 15.34 8.19 -0.34
CA ASN A 173 16.38 8.87 -1.09
C ASN A 173 16.11 10.38 -1.11
N LYS A 174 17.14 11.17 -0.78
CA LYS A 174 17.08 12.64 -0.70
C LYS A 174 16.71 13.34 -2.01
N LYS A 175 16.92 12.67 -3.16
CA LYS A 175 16.55 13.18 -4.49
C LYS A 175 15.06 13.02 -4.81
N ILE A 176 14.38 12.09 -4.15
CA ILE A 176 12.95 11.83 -4.36
C ILE A 176 12.15 12.88 -3.59
N LYS A 177 11.22 13.50 -4.29
CA LYS A 177 10.28 14.49 -3.72
C LYS A 177 8.88 14.17 -4.16
N LEU A 178 7.92 14.56 -3.36
CA LEU A 178 6.51 14.59 -3.76
C LEU A 178 6.27 15.78 -4.68
N PRO A 179 5.29 15.73 -5.60
CA PRO A 179 4.87 16.89 -6.37
C PRO A 179 4.28 17.96 -5.43
N ASN A 180 4.32 19.21 -5.87
CA ASN A 180 3.67 20.29 -5.13
C ASN A 180 2.18 20.02 -5.00
N ASN A 181 1.55 20.57 -3.98
CA ASN A 181 0.13 20.42 -3.73
C ASN A 181 -0.35 18.95 -3.73
N SER A 182 0.43 18.08 -3.09
CA SER A 182 0.11 16.66 -3.00
C SER A 182 -0.65 16.30 -1.74
N LYS A 183 -1.62 15.41 -1.87
CA LYS A 183 -2.21 14.63 -0.77
C LYS A 183 -1.75 13.19 -0.86
N VAL A 184 -1.45 12.59 0.29
CA VAL A 184 -0.77 11.30 0.35
C VAL A 184 -1.60 10.27 1.11
N ILE A 185 -1.72 9.08 0.52
CA ILE A 185 -2.16 7.87 1.22
C ILE A 185 -0.97 6.93 1.33
N SER A 186 -0.78 6.27 2.48
CA SER A 186 0.37 5.37 2.63
C SER A 186 0.16 4.31 3.69
N ASN A 187 0.65 3.12 3.38
CA ASN A 187 0.96 2.05 4.32
C ASN A 187 2.46 1.74 4.20
N PRO A 188 3.33 2.50 4.88
CA PRO A 188 4.77 2.35 4.73
C PRO A 188 5.27 1.02 5.28
N PRO A 189 6.45 0.53 4.84
CA PRO A 189 7.00 -0.73 5.32
C PRO A 189 7.44 -0.67 6.80
N TYR A 190 7.14 -1.73 7.59
CA TYR A 190 7.40 -1.79 9.03
C TYR A 190 8.59 -2.68 9.35
N TYR A 191 9.79 -2.11 9.35
CA TYR A 191 10.97 -2.82 9.86
C TYR A 191 12.00 -1.85 10.45
N LYS A 192 12.86 -2.41 11.31
CA LYS A 192 13.99 -1.67 11.88
C LYS A 192 15.06 -1.40 10.84
N ILE A 193 15.60 -0.19 10.89
CA ILE A 193 16.76 0.18 10.10
C ILE A 193 18.00 -0.35 10.81
N THR A 194 18.66 -1.32 10.19
CA THR A 194 19.93 -1.87 10.68
C THR A 194 21.13 -1.11 10.14
N GLU A 195 20.99 -0.56 8.92
CA GLU A 195 22.04 0.18 8.23
C GLU A 195 21.46 1.42 7.55
N MET A 196 22.12 2.57 7.74
CA MET A 196 21.73 3.84 7.13
C MET A 196 22.37 3.97 5.76
N LYS A 197 21.56 4.18 4.71
CA LYS A 197 22.06 4.39 3.35
C LYS A 197 22.55 5.82 3.17
N SER A 198 23.68 6.01 2.50
CA SER A 198 24.26 7.33 2.18
C SER A 198 23.35 8.17 1.27
N THR A 199 22.43 7.54 0.55
CA THR A 199 21.46 8.20 -0.31
C THR A 199 20.29 8.82 0.45
N TRP A 200 20.08 8.44 1.71
CA TRP A 200 19.00 8.95 2.54
C TRP A 200 19.31 10.33 3.13
N LYS A 201 18.27 11.12 3.38
CA LYS A 201 18.38 12.32 4.22
C LYS A 201 18.35 11.88 5.68
N LEU A 202 19.51 11.91 6.32
CA LEU A 202 19.68 11.49 7.72
C LEU A 202 19.18 12.57 8.68
N THR A 203 17.89 12.58 8.96
CA THR A 203 17.26 13.45 9.96
C THR A 203 17.46 12.93 11.38
N ASP A 204 17.14 13.73 12.38
CA ASP A 204 17.22 13.28 13.76
C ASP A 204 16.08 12.29 14.10
N VAL A 205 14.95 12.36 13.41
CA VAL A 205 13.86 11.36 13.53
C VAL A 205 14.36 9.98 13.14
N ILE A 206 14.99 9.83 11.96
CA ILE A 206 15.49 8.51 11.50
C ILE A 206 16.62 7.98 12.40
N LYS A 207 17.53 8.86 12.85
CA LYS A 207 18.66 8.47 13.71
C LYS A 207 18.18 7.97 15.08
N ASN A 208 17.12 8.58 15.61
CA ASN A 208 16.61 8.27 16.93
C ASN A 208 15.69 7.05 16.93
N SER A 209 14.73 7.02 16.03
CA SER A 209 13.74 5.94 15.96
C SER A 209 14.32 4.63 15.42
N LYS A 210 15.18 4.71 14.40
CA LYS A 210 15.70 3.58 13.62
C LYS A 210 14.58 2.68 13.09
N GLU A 211 13.42 3.27 12.77
CA GLU A 211 12.27 2.57 12.20
C GLU A 211 11.92 3.19 10.85
N LEU A 212 11.73 2.33 9.84
CA LEU A 212 11.53 2.81 8.48
C LEU A 212 10.25 3.62 8.34
N TYR A 213 9.14 3.14 8.89
CA TYR A 213 7.84 3.82 8.81
C TYR A 213 7.86 5.24 9.38
N SER A 214 8.61 5.49 10.48
CA SER A 214 8.68 6.83 11.06
C SER A 214 9.39 7.84 10.15
N SER A 215 10.36 7.36 9.38
CA SER A 215 11.07 8.17 8.40
C SER A 215 10.20 8.46 7.17
N PHE A 216 9.35 7.51 6.79
CA PHE A 216 8.31 7.74 5.78
C PHE A 216 7.31 8.79 6.26
N MET A 217 6.79 8.65 7.49
CA MET A 217 5.88 9.64 8.10
C MET A 217 6.49 11.04 8.08
N GLU A 218 7.72 11.20 8.59
CA GLU A 218 8.42 12.49 8.58
C GLU A 218 8.47 13.09 7.17
N LYS A 219 8.91 12.30 6.18
CA LYS A 219 9.07 12.79 4.83
C LYS A 219 7.72 13.11 4.17
N ILE A 220 6.71 12.29 4.37
CA ILE A 220 5.35 12.52 3.85
C ILE A 220 4.78 13.81 4.45
N ILE A 221 4.74 13.91 5.77
CA ILE A 221 4.15 15.05 6.50
C ILE A 221 4.83 16.37 6.12
N THR A 222 6.16 16.34 5.93
CA THR A 222 6.90 17.56 5.59
C THR A 222 6.82 17.98 4.12
N GLN A 223 6.36 17.11 3.22
CA GLN A 223 6.35 17.37 1.78
C GLN A 223 4.95 17.39 1.16
N SER A 224 3.91 16.96 1.87
CA SER A 224 2.54 16.98 1.38
C SER A 224 1.74 18.12 2.03
N VAL A 225 0.64 18.52 1.40
CA VAL A 225 -0.33 19.45 2.01
C VAL A 225 -1.26 18.72 2.96
N SER A 226 -1.56 17.46 2.66
CA SER A 226 -2.32 16.57 3.55
C SER A 226 -1.91 15.11 3.41
N SER A 227 -2.15 14.31 4.43
CA SER A 227 -1.85 12.88 4.37
C SER A 227 -2.73 12.03 5.29
N VAL A 228 -2.91 10.76 4.88
CA VAL A 228 -3.50 9.71 5.71
C VAL A 228 -2.56 8.51 5.68
N ILE A 229 -1.98 8.16 6.82
CA ILE A 229 -0.93 7.16 6.93
C ILE A 229 -1.30 6.13 8.01
N ILE A 230 -1.26 4.85 7.65
CA ILE A 230 -1.42 3.76 8.63
C ILE A 230 -0.06 3.23 9.05
N THR A 231 0.18 3.10 10.36
CA THR A 231 1.47 2.68 10.91
C THR A 231 1.29 1.89 12.21
N PRO A 232 2.35 1.23 12.71
CA PRO A 232 2.34 0.68 14.06
C PRO A 232 2.06 1.75 15.12
N TYR A 233 1.23 1.43 16.09
CA TYR A 233 0.87 2.30 17.22
C TYR A 233 2.07 2.76 18.07
N SER A 234 3.17 2.02 18.06
CA SER A 234 4.34 2.23 18.92
C SER A 234 4.90 3.66 18.89
N PHE A 235 4.71 4.42 17.80
CA PHE A 235 5.20 5.80 17.73
C PHE A 235 4.50 6.76 18.72
N ILE A 236 3.31 6.40 19.20
CA ILE A 236 2.54 7.24 20.13
C ILE A 236 3.16 7.22 21.53
N GLY A 237 3.59 6.04 22.01
CA GLY A 237 4.01 5.87 23.40
C GLY A 237 5.52 5.67 23.64
N CYS A 238 6.31 5.26 22.62
CA CYS A 238 7.73 4.98 22.84
C CYS A 238 8.60 6.23 22.71
N ASP A 239 9.58 6.38 23.62
CA ASP A 239 10.47 7.56 23.70
C ASP A 239 11.29 7.80 22.42
N LYS A 240 11.72 6.73 21.75
CA LYS A 240 12.49 6.85 20.50
C LYS A 240 11.75 7.60 19.38
N PHE A 241 10.45 7.82 19.49
CA PHE A 241 9.66 8.57 18.52
C PHE A 241 9.33 10.00 18.98
N TYR A 242 9.93 10.47 20.05
CA TYR A 242 9.69 11.81 20.59
C TYR A 242 9.84 12.91 19.53
N LEU A 243 10.90 12.83 18.71
CA LEU A 243 11.14 13.83 17.65
C LEU A 243 10.09 13.80 16.53
N LEU A 244 9.57 12.63 16.18
CA LEU A 244 8.46 12.52 15.26
C LEU A 244 7.19 13.16 15.82
N ARG A 245 6.84 12.87 17.09
CA ARG A 245 5.68 13.48 17.73
C ARG A 245 5.81 15.00 17.83
N ARG A 246 7.02 15.50 18.14
CA ARG A 246 7.30 16.93 18.16
C ARG A 246 7.08 17.58 16.78
N LEU A 247 7.57 16.95 15.71
CA LEU A 247 7.33 17.40 14.35
C LEU A 247 5.82 17.48 14.04
N MET A 248 5.08 16.46 14.42
CA MET A 248 3.63 16.39 14.14
C MET A 248 2.84 17.53 14.80
N ASN A 249 3.31 18.10 15.91
CA ASN A 249 2.66 19.25 16.56
C ASN A 249 2.65 20.53 15.68
N ASP A 250 3.48 20.59 14.65
CA ASP A 250 3.51 21.71 13.70
C ASP A 250 2.41 21.62 12.63
N TYR A 251 1.65 20.52 12.62
CA TYR A 251 0.58 20.24 11.65
C TYR A 251 -0.77 20.14 12.33
N ASN A 252 -1.85 20.41 11.59
CA ASN A 252 -3.20 20.10 12.03
C ASN A 252 -3.47 18.61 11.78
N GLY A 253 -4.36 18.02 12.56
CA GLY A 253 -4.76 16.64 12.33
C GLY A 253 -5.16 15.88 13.57
N PHE A 254 -5.30 14.58 13.41
CA PHE A 254 -5.66 13.67 14.50
C PHE A 254 -5.04 12.30 14.29
N ILE A 255 -5.00 11.50 15.36
CA ILE A 255 -4.56 10.12 15.34
C ILE A 255 -5.69 9.26 15.89
N VAL A 256 -6.02 8.20 15.17
CA VAL A 256 -6.93 7.16 15.63
C VAL A 256 -6.14 5.89 15.85
N SER A 257 -6.17 5.39 17.07
CA SER A 257 -5.58 4.09 17.44
C SER A 257 -6.64 3.01 17.43
N PHE A 258 -6.25 1.84 16.99
CA PHE A 258 -7.10 0.65 17.00
C PHE A 258 -6.58 -0.28 18.08
N ASP A 259 -7.44 -0.63 19.02
CA ASP A 259 -7.09 -1.57 20.08
C ASP A 259 -6.90 -2.98 19.51
N ASN A 260 -6.09 -3.77 20.21
CA ASN A 260 -5.88 -5.18 19.88
C ASN A 260 -7.07 -6.02 20.38
N VAL A 261 -8.29 -5.66 19.97
CA VAL A 261 -9.49 -6.40 20.35
C VAL A 261 -9.48 -7.76 19.64
N PRO A 262 -9.53 -8.87 20.37
CA PRO A 262 -9.66 -10.18 19.75
C PRO A 262 -10.93 -10.21 18.92
N GLY A 263 -10.80 -10.37 17.63
CA GLY A 263 -11.92 -10.63 16.75
C GLY A 263 -12.42 -9.46 15.93
N ASN A 264 -11.75 -8.31 15.92
CA ASN A 264 -11.89 -7.35 14.84
C ASN A 264 -12.70 -6.10 14.99
N ILE A 265 -12.02 -5.08 14.64
CA ILE A 265 -12.63 -3.84 14.14
C ILE A 265 -13.14 -4.01 12.69
N PHE A 266 -12.60 -4.95 11.92
CA PHE A 266 -12.91 -5.14 10.50
C PHE A 266 -13.29 -6.59 10.16
N ASN A 267 -14.56 -6.84 9.84
CA ASN A 267 -15.15 -8.05 9.22
C ASN A 267 -14.74 -9.42 9.80
N GLY A 268 -14.75 -9.60 11.11
CA GLY A 268 -14.62 -10.93 11.72
C GLY A 268 -13.24 -11.59 11.61
N ARG A 269 -12.17 -10.85 11.29
CA ARG A 269 -10.79 -11.38 11.21
C ARG A 269 -10.20 -11.58 12.60
N LYS A 270 -9.68 -12.76 12.86
CA LYS A 270 -9.20 -13.19 14.20
C LYS A 270 -7.91 -12.51 14.68
N HIS A 271 -7.27 -11.60 13.92
CA HIS A 271 -5.91 -11.12 14.19
C HIS A 271 -5.65 -9.65 13.88
N GLY A 272 -6.60 -8.76 14.16
CA GLY A 272 -6.43 -7.31 13.97
C GLY A 272 -6.35 -6.89 12.48
N ILE A 273 -6.02 -5.63 12.23
CA ILE A 273 -5.91 -5.04 10.88
C ILE A 273 -4.88 -5.78 10.01
N PHE A 274 -3.85 -6.33 10.63
CA PHE A 274 -2.81 -7.09 9.97
C PHE A 274 -3.00 -8.56 10.31
N ASN A 275 -3.57 -9.31 9.37
CA ASN A 275 -3.81 -10.74 9.48
C ASN A 275 -2.48 -11.50 9.49
N SER A 276 -1.78 -11.48 10.62
CA SER A 276 -0.63 -12.35 10.81
C SER A 276 -1.03 -13.51 11.74
N ASN A 277 -0.82 -14.73 11.30
CA ASN A 277 -0.90 -15.93 12.13
C ASN A 277 0.17 -15.95 13.25
N SER A 278 0.88 -14.85 13.45
CA SER A 278 1.83 -14.70 14.53
C SER A 278 1.14 -14.10 15.74
N THR A 279 1.49 -14.57 16.91
CA THR A 279 1.09 -14.07 18.22
C THR A 279 1.44 -12.59 18.48
N ASN A 280 2.06 -11.92 17.54
CA ASN A 280 2.42 -10.51 17.56
C ASN A 280 1.54 -9.71 16.59
N SER A 281 0.28 -9.52 16.93
CA SER A 281 -0.56 -8.52 16.25
C SER A 281 0.03 -7.13 16.46
N VAL A 282 0.19 -6.39 15.37
CA VAL A 282 0.62 -5.00 15.44
C VAL A 282 -0.63 -4.16 15.67
N ILE A 283 -0.69 -3.48 16.83
CA ILE A 283 -1.69 -2.46 17.07
C ILE A 283 -1.40 -1.33 16.09
N ALA A 284 -2.39 -0.98 15.28
CA ALA A 284 -2.23 0.05 14.26
C ALA A 284 -2.75 1.41 14.74
N ALA A 285 -2.19 2.46 14.17
CA ALA A 285 -2.71 3.81 14.26
C ALA A 285 -2.80 4.42 12.86
N ILE A 286 -3.87 5.18 12.61
CA ILE A 286 -4.00 5.99 11.40
C ILE A 286 -3.78 7.43 11.80
N THR A 287 -2.84 8.09 11.12
CA THR A 287 -2.52 9.50 11.30
C THR A 287 -3.06 10.28 10.12
N VAL A 288 -3.88 11.28 10.41
CA VAL A 288 -4.34 12.27 9.44
C VAL A 288 -3.64 13.57 9.72
N THR A 289 -3.03 14.19 8.70
CA THR A 289 -2.36 15.49 8.82
C THR A 289 -2.74 16.42 7.70
N GLU A 290 -2.78 17.71 8.00
CA GLU A 290 -2.93 18.82 7.06
C GLU A 290 -1.96 19.93 7.45
N ASN A 291 -1.48 20.69 6.47
CA ASN A 291 -0.72 21.89 6.76
C ASN A 291 -1.57 22.89 7.56
N LYS A 292 -0.95 23.59 8.50
CA LYS A 292 -1.61 24.73 9.12
C LYS A 292 -1.83 25.78 8.05
N THR A 293 -3.07 26.04 7.72
CA THR A 293 -3.41 27.25 6.96
C THR A 293 -3.17 28.43 7.89
N ASP A 294 -2.31 29.36 7.48
CA ASP A 294 -2.21 30.66 8.12
C ASP A 294 -3.61 31.31 8.06
N LYS A 295 -4.29 31.36 9.20
CA LYS A 295 -5.54 32.09 9.35
C LYS A 295 -5.21 33.52 9.77
#